data_26e470538198b6f5ced99b2305e44cbf
#
_entry.id   26e470538198b6f5ced99b2305e44cbf
#
_cell.length_a   1.000
_cell.length_b   1.000
_cell.length_c   1.000
_cell.angle_alpha   90.00
_cell.angle_beta   90.00
_cell.angle_gamma   90.00
#
_symmetry.space_group_name_H-M   'P 1'
#
loop_
_entity.id
_entity.type
_entity.pdbx_description
1 polymer ?
#
loop_
_entity_poly.entity_id
_entity_poly.type
_entity_poly.pdbx_seq_one_letter_code
_entity_poly.pdbx_strand_id
1 'polypeptide(L)'
;MPNIVLSRIDERLIHGQVGVQWVGFAGANLVLVANDEVAKDQVQQNLMEMVLAEGIAVRFWPLQKVIDNIHRAADRQKILLVCKTPKDFLTLVNGDVPVTRINVGNMHYAEGKQQITKTVSVDDQDIVAFNGLKSAGVECFIQGVPTEQAQDLYKLL
;
A
#
# COMPACT_ATOMS: atom_id res chain seq x y z
N MET A 1 -17.23 9.29 4.88
CA MET A 1 -16.04 8.47 5.17
C MET A 1 -15.48 7.93 3.88
N PRO A 2 -14.16 8.01 3.66
CA PRO A 2 -13.56 7.36 2.50
C PRO A 2 -13.72 5.84 2.61
N ASN A 3 -13.91 5.20 1.47
CA ASN A 3 -14.09 3.75 1.39
C ASN A 3 -12.78 3.12 0.91
N ILE A 4 -11.85 2.88 1.82
CA ILE A 4 -10.58 2.21 1.53
C ILE A 4 -10.81 0.71 1.65
N VAL A 5 -10.96 0.03 0.52
CA VAL A 5 -11.27 -1.40 0.47
C VAL A 5 -10.04 -2.29 0.69
N LEU A 6 -8.85 -1.77 0.39
CA LEU A 6 -7.58 -2.46 0.64
C LEU A 6 -6.46 -1.45 0.77
N SER A 7 -5.57 -1.67 1.74
CA SER A 7 -4.31 -0.93 1.89
C SER A 7 -3.16 -1.91 1.71
N ARG A 8 -2.19 -1.59 0.85
CA ARG A 8 -1.10 -2.51 0.51
C ARG A 8 0.25 -1.82 0.48
N ILE A 9 1.23 -2.45 1.11
CA ILE A 9 2.65 -2.10 0.93
C ILE A 9 3.19 -2.95 -0.22
N ASP A 10 3.70 -2.29 -1.24
CA ASP A 10 4.37 -2.95 -2.34
C ASP A 10 5.46 -2.04 -2.90
N GLU A 11 6.69 -2.52 -2.86
CA GLU A 11 7.85 -1.73 -3.29
C GLU A 11 7.79 -1.35 -4.76
N ARG A 12 7.09 -2.14 -5.57
CA ARG A 12 6.89 -1.85 -6.99
C ARG A 12 5.65 -1.00 -7.27
N LEU A 13 4.85 -0.69 -6.24
CA LEU A 13 3.58 0.05 -6.35
C LEU A 13 2.58 -0.70 -7.24
N ILE A 14 2.23 -0.17 -8.42
CA ILE A 14 1.33 -0.88 -9.34
C ILE A 14 2.15 -1.73 -10.32
N HIS A 15 1.89 -3.03 -10.30
CA HIS A 15 2.43 -4.00 -11.24
C HIS A 15 1.39 -5.09 -11.46
N GLY A 16 1.71 -6.14 -12.21
CA GLY A 16 0.73 -7.15 -12.62
C GLY A 16 -0.14 -7.71 -11.50
N GLN A 17 0.45 -8.05 -10.35
CA GLN A 17 -0.30 -8.60 -9.21
C GLN A 17 -1.28 -7.59 -8.63
N VAL A 18 -0.83 -6.36 -8.39
CA VAL A 18 -1.70 -5.31 -7.85
C VAL A 18 -2.78 -4.93 -8.85
N GLY A 19 -2.38 -4.66 -10.10
CA GLY A 19 -3.30 -4.16 -11.11
C GLY A 19 -4.35 -5.18 -11.56
N VAL A 20 -3.99 -6.47 -11.58
CA VAL A 20 -4.88 -7.52 -12.08
C VAL A 20 -5.59 -8.26 -10.95
N GLN A 21 -4.82 -8.75 -9.97
CA GLN A 21 -5.37 -9.64 -8.94
C GLN A 21 -6.00 -8.90 -7.77
N TRP A 22 -5.28 -7.94 -7.18
CA TRP A 22 -5.75 -7.28 -5.97
C TRP A 22 -6.86 -6.28 -6.24
N VAL A 23 -6.83 -5.56 -7.35
CA VAL A 23 -7.91 -4.64 -7.74
C VAL A 23 -9.22 -5.40 -7.86
N GLY A 24 -9.20 -6.52 -8.59
CA GLY A 24 -10.38 -7.36 -8.79
C GLY A 24 -10.87 -8.01 -7.51
N PHE A 25 -9.95 -8.59 -6.73
CA PHE A 25 -10.29 -9.25 -5.47
C PHE A 25 -10.93 -8.30 -4.45
N ALA A 26 -10.36 -7.09 -4.32
CA ALA A 26 -10.86 -6.09 -3.38
C ALA A 26 -12.12 -5.37 -3.88
N GLY A 27 -12.45 -5.50 -5.15
CA GLY A 27 -13.55 -4.75 -5.75
C GLY A 27 -13.27 -3.27 -5.86
N ALA A 28 -12.00 -2.88 -6.02
CA ALA A 28 -11.61 -1.48 -6.13
C ALA A 28 -11.97 -0.91 -7.50
N ASN A 29 -12.36 0.36 -7.55
CA ASN A 29 -12.55 1.10 -8.78
C ASN A 29 -11.61 2.30 -8.91
N LEU A 30 -10.80 2.54 -7.88
CA LEU A 30 -9.80 3.59 -7.85
C LEU A 30 -8.55 3.07 -7.15
N VAL A 31 -7.40 3.17 -7.81
CA VAL A 31 -6.11 2.91 -7.19
C VAL A 31 -5.49 4.26 -6.84
N LEU A 32 -5.19 4.45 -5.56
CA LEU A 32 -4.52 5.64 -5.06
C LEU A 32 -3.10 5.25 -4.65
N VAL A 33 -2.13 5.70 -5.44
CA VAL A 33 -0.71 5.53 -5.14
C VAL A 33 -0.24 6.73 -4.34
N ALA A 34 0.13 6.50 -3.09
CA ALA A 34 0.63 7.53 -2.19
C ALA A 34 2.16 7.45 -2.14
N ASN A 35 2.83 8.27 -2.94
CA ASN A 35 4.29 8.27 -3.04
C ASN A 35 4.77 9.61 -3.58
N ASP A 36 5.66 10.26 -2.82
CA ASP A 36 6.13 11.60 -3.16
C ASP A 36 6.93 11.64 -4.47
N GLU A 37 7.73 10.60 -4.73
CA GLU A 37 8.58 10.56 -5.93
C GLU A 37 7.76 10.27 -7.19
N VAL A 38 6.91 9.25 -7.15
CA VAL A 38 6.08 8.86 -8.29
C VAL A 38 5.06 9.95 -8.64
N ALA A 39 4.60 10.70 -7.66
CA ALA A 39 3.69 11.82 -7.89
C ALA A 39 4.29 12.89 -8.81
N LYS A 40 5.62 12.92 -8.95
CA LYS A 40 6.35 13.85 -9.81
C LYS A 40 6.93 13.20 -11.08
N ASP A 41 6.68 11.90 -11.27
CA ASP A 41 7.32 11.11 -12.34
C ASP A 41 6.28 10.60 -13.34
N GLN A 42 6.05 11.39 -14.38
CA GLN A 42 5.03 11.09 -15.40
C GLN A 42 5.33 9.78 -16.15
N VAL A 43 6.61 9.45 -16.35
CA VAL A 43 6.99 8.22 -17.05
C VAL A 43 6.58 6.99 -16.23
N GLN A 44 6.87 6.99 -14.94
CA GLN A 44 6.48 5.92 -14.05
C GLN A 44 4.95 5.79 -13.94
N GLN A 45 4.26 6.93 -13.86
CA GLN A 45 2.79 6.93 -13.84
C GLN A 45 2.21 6.29 -15.09
N ASN A 46 2.73 6.64 -16.26
CA ASN A 46 2.24 6.07 -17.52
C ASN A 46 2.46 4.55 -17.58
N LEU A 47 3.62 4.07 -17.13
CA LEU A 47 3.90 2.64 -17.08
C LEU A 47 2.94 1.91 -16.15
N MET A 48 2.64 2.47 -14.99
CA MET A 48 1.71 1.88 -14.04
C MET A 48 0.27 1.86 -14.54
N GLU A 49 -0.16 2.92 -15.22
CA GLU A 49 -1.51 3.00 -15.79
C GLU A 49 -1.74 1.90 -16.84
N MET A 50 -0.72 1.53 -17.58
CA MET A 50 -0.82 0.49 -18.62
C MET A 50 -1.17 -0.89 -18.04
N VAL A 51 -0.92 -1.13 -16.77
CA VAL A 51 -1.20 -2.41 -16.11
C VAL A 51 -2.67 -2.52 -15.70
N LEU A 52 -3.34 -1.39 -15.49
CA LEU A 52 -4.70 -1.38 -14.97
C LEU A 52 -5.73 -1.70 -16.05
N ALA A 53 -6.78 -2.42 -15.66
CA ALA A 53 -7.90 -2.70 -16.54
C ALA A 53 -8.65 -1.41 -16.89
N GLU A 54 -9.29 -1.41 -18.04
CA GLU A 54 -10.17 -0.33 -18.46
C GLU A 54 -11.27 -0.10 -17.42
N GLY A 55 -11.56 1.17 -17.13
CA GLY A 55 -12.57 1.54 -16.14
C GLY A 55 -12.05 1.71 -14.72
N ILE A 56 -10.79 1.36 -14.44
CA ILE A 56 -10.18 1.57 -13.14
C ILE A 56 -9.49 2.93 -13.14
N ALA A 57 -9.93 3.85 -12.28
CA ALA A 57 -9.30 5.14 -12.12
C ALA A 57 -8.00 5.01 -11.31
N VAL A 58 -7.06 5.92 -11.53
CA VAL A 58 -5.81 5.97 -10.78
C VAL A 58 -5.45 7.40 -10.43
N ARG A 59 -4.85 7.58 -9.25
CA ARG A 59 -4.29 8.85 -8.80
C ARG A 59 -2.91 8.59 -8.22
N PHE A 60 -1.97 9.48 -8.53
CA PHE A 60 -0.62 9.45 -7.97
C PHE A 60 -0.43 10.74 -7.18
N TRP A 61 -0.50 10.62 -5.85
CA TRP A 61 -0.46 11.78 -4.96
C TRP A 61 0.70 11.71 -3.99
N PRO A 62 1.32 12.86 -3.65
CA PRO A 62 2.22 12.92 -2.50
C PRO A 62 1.46 12.54 -1.22
N LEU A 63 2.19 12.05 -0.22
CA LEU A 63 1.58 11.65 1.05
C LEU A 63 0.74 12.76 1.67
N GLN A 64 1.24 14.00 1.66
CA GLN A 64 0.51 15.13 2.25
C GLN A 64 -0.80 15.40 1.53
N LYS A 65 -0.85 15.24 0.20
CA LYS A 65 -2.10 15.43 -0.54
C LYS A 65 -3.14 14.38 -0.17
N VAL A 66 -2.71 13.14 0.09
CA VAL A 66 -3.61 12.09 0.57
C VAL A 66 -4.20 12.48 1.92
N ILE A 67 -3.35 12.93 2.87
CA ILE A 67 -3.78 13.37 4.20
C ILE A 67 -4.80 14.50 4.08
N ASP A 68 -4.53 15.48 3.23
CA ASP A 68 -5.38 16.68 3.11
C ASP A 68 -6.71 16.40 2.41
N ASN A 69 -6.79 15.38 1.57
CA ASN A 69 -7.93 15.21 0.66
C ASN A 69 -8.70 13.90 0.79
N ILE A 70 -8.17 12.89 1.47
CA ILE A 70 -8.80 11.55 1.49
C ILE A 70 -10.24 11.60 2.02
N HIS A 71 -10.52 12.45 2.98
CA HIS A 71 -11.85 12.57 3.60
C HIS A 71 -12.89 13.18 2.68
N ARG A 72 -12.48 13.73 1.54
CA ARG A 72 -13.40 14.27 0.52
C ARG A 72 -13.81 13.21 -0.49
N ALA A 73 -13.26 12.00 -0.42
CA ALA A 73 -13.60 10.93 -1.35
C ALA A 73 -15.08 10.56 -1.21
N ALA A 74 -15.74 10.34 -2.34
CA ALA A 74 -17.11 9.89 -2.36
C ALA A 74 -17.21 8.42 -1.95
N ASP A 75 -18.32 8.02 -1.32
CA ASP A 75 -18.53 6.64 -0.88
C ASP A 75 -18.48 5.63 -2.04
N ARG A 76 -18.86 6.06 -3.24
CA ARG A 76 -18.78 5.22 -4.45
C ARG A 76 -17.37 4.92 -4.91
N GLN A 77 -16.40 5.69 -4.45
CA GLN A 77 -14.98 5.46 -4.76
C GLN A 77 -14.45 4.37 -3.84
N LYS A 78 -14.24 3.18 -4.40
CA LYS A 78 -13.70 2.02 -3.70
C LYS A 78 -12.20 2.02 -3.91
N ILE A 79 -11.47 2.44 -2.88
CA ILE A 79 -10.07 2.81 -2.99
C ILE A 79 -9.16 1.65 -2.59
N LEU A 80 -8.25 1.28 -3.49
CA LEU A 80 -7.07 0.48 -3.16
C LEU A 80 -5.92 1.46 -2.96
N LEU A 81 -5.46 1.58 -1.71
CA LEU A 81 -4.39 2.50 -1.32
C LEU A 81 -3.05 1.76 -1.29
N VAL A 82 -2.10 2.22 -2.09
CA VAL A 82 -0.79 1.58 -2.22
C VAL A 82 0.30 2.54 -1.79
N CYS A 83 1.17 2.07 -0.89
CA CYS A 83 2.41 2.77 -0.51
C CYS A 83 3.60 1.86 -0.75
N LYS A 84 4.77 2.47 -0.89
CA LYS A 84 6.01 1.77 -1.14
C LYS A 84 6.61 1.16 0.13
N THR A 85 6.42 1.80 1.28
CA THR A 85 7.09 1.43 2.54
C THR A 85 6.14 1.49 3.74
N PRO A 86 6.45 0.79 4.83
CA PRO A 86 5.68 0.92 6.07
C PRO A 86 5.77 2.33 6.67
N LYS A 87 6.88 3.03 6.49
CA LYS A 87 7.04 4.41 6.93
C LYS A 87 6.02 5.33 6.28
N ASP A 88 5.75 5.15 4.99
CA ASP A 88 4.74 5.94 4.28
C ASP A 88 3.36 5.73 4.89
N PHE A 89 2.99 4.48 5.17
CA PHE A 89 1.71 4.22 5.84
C PHE A 89 1.65 4.79 7.24
N LEU A 90 2.75 4.74 8.00
CA LEU A 90 2.77 5.36 9.33
C LEU A 90 2.52 6.86 9.24
N THR A 91 3.12 7.52 8.26
CA THR A 91 2.87 8.94 8.00
C THR A 91 1.39 9.21 7.72
N LEU A 92 0.76 8.38 6.89
CA LEU A 92 -0.67 8.50 6.58
C LEU A 92 -1.55 8.27 7.82
N VAL A 93 -1.26 7.24 8.59
CA VAL A 93 -2.01 6.91 9.81
C VAL A 93 -1.89 8.04 10.85
N ASN A 94 -0.70 8.58 11.02
CA ASN A 94 -0.47 9.72 11.91
C ASN A 94 -1.15 11.00 11.42
N GLY A 95 -1.46 11.07 10.12
CA GLY A 95 -2.23 12.15 9.51
C GLY A 95 -3.74 11.88 9.45
N ASP A 96 -4.23 10.92 10.22
CA ASP A 96 -5.66 10.59 10.33
C ASP A 96 -6.28 9.96 9.07
N VAL A 97 -5.48 9.37 8.20
CA VAL A 97 -5.99 8.54 7.12
C VAL A 97 -6.51 7.24 7.74
N PRO A 98 -7.79 6.85 7.49
CA PRO A 98 -8.42 5.74 8.21
C PRO A 98 -7.97 4.37 7.70
N VAL A 99 -6.72 4.01 7.93
CA VAL A 99 -6.15 2.72 7.62
C VAL A 99 -6.15 1.88 8.89
N THR A 100 -6.80 0.72 8.84
CA THR A 100 -6.90 -0.19 9.99
C THR A 100 -6.20 -1.52 9.76
N ARG A 101 -5.94 -1.86 8.51
CA ARG A 101 -5.33 -3.13 8.14
C ARG A 101 -4.51 -2.95 6.87
N ILE A 102 -3.29 -3.47 6.87
CA ILE A 102 -2.36 -3.35 5.76
C ILE A 102 -1.95 -4.74 5.26
N ASN A 103 -2.10 -4.95 3.96
CA ASN A 103 -1.54 -6.09 3.26
C ASN A 103 -0.09 -5.78 2.86
N VAL A 104 0.84 -6.61 3.32
CA VAL A 104 2.26 -6.47 2.98
C VAL A 104 2.57 -7.44 1.84
N GLY A 105 2.83 -6.90 0.65
CA GLY A 105 3.04 -7.71 -0.55
C GLY A 105 4.50 -7.95 -0.87
N ASN A 106 5.21 -6.90 -1.21
CA ASN A 106 6.62 -7.01 -1.61
C ASN A 106 7.46 -5.95 -0.93
N MET A 107 8.48 -6.42 -0.22
CA MET A 107 9.55 -5.59 0.33
C MET A 107 10.85 -6.34 0.04
N HIS A 108 11.55 -5.94 -1.03
CA HIS A 108 12.66 -6.70 -1.58
C HIS A 108 13.87 -6.70 -0.67
N TYR A 109 14.63 -7.81 -0.73
CA TYR A 109 15.89 -7.90 -0.03
C TYR A 109 16.91 -6.91 -0.60
N ALA A 110 17.68 -6.29 0.27
CA ALA A 110 18.84 -5.49 -0.04
C ALA A 110 19.85 -5.67 1.08
N GLU A 111 21.10 -5.31 0.83
CA GLU A 111 22.15 -5.38 1.85
C GLU A 111 21.73 -4.60 3.10
N GLY A 112 21.90 -5.19 4.26
CA GLY A 112 21.48 -4.61 5.53
C GLY A 112 20.07 -4.94 5.96
N LYS A 113 19.32 -5.68 5.13
CA LYS A 113 17.96 -6.14 5.47
C LYS A 113 17.96 -7.59 5.91
N GLN A 114 17.00 -7.93 6.76
CA GLN A 114 16.72 -9.28 7.18
C GLN A 114 15.50 -9.81 6.44
N GLN A 115 15.64 -10.95 5.78
CA GLN A 115 14.52 -11.62 5.12
C GLN A 115 13.67 -12.33 6.17
N ILE A 116 12.38 -11.98 6.23
CA ILE A 116 11.44 -12.63 7.16
C ILE A 116 10.47 -13.56 6.45
N THR A 117 10.20 -13.32 5.16
CA THR A 117 9.50 -14.25 4.29
C THR A 117 10.12 -14.20 2.90
N LYS A 118 9.60 -15.04 2.01
CA LYS A 118 10.04 -15.10 0.61
C LYS A 118 9.97 -13.75 -0.11
N THR A 119 9.00 -12.91 0.23
CA THR A 119 8.75 -11.65 -0.46
C THR A 119 8.98 -10.42 0.42
N VAL A 120 9.26 -10.60 1.71
CA VAL A 120 9.38 -9.49 2.65
C VAL A 120 10.69 -9.55 3.39
N SER A 121 11.48 -8.47 3.24
CA SER A 121 12.71 -8.21 3.99
C SER A 121 12.60 -6.85 4.65
N VAL A 122 13.17 -6.72 5.85
CA VAL A 122 13.04 -5.51 6.67
C VAL A 122 14.41 -5.05 7.17
N ASP A 123 14.55 -3.75 7.33
CA ASP A 123 15.67 -3.13 8.06
C ASP A 123 15.16 -2.53 9.37
N ASP A 124 16.05 -1.87 10.11
CA ASP A 124 15.70 -1.28 11.41
C ASP A 124 14.64 -0.19 11.26
N GLN A 125 14.68 0.60 10.19
CA GLN A 125 13.69 1.65 9.94
C GLN A 125 12.32 1.05 9.64
N ASP A 126 12.27 -0.04 8.89
CA ASP A 126 11.02 -0.74 8.62
C ASP A 126 10.41 -1.30 9.91
N ILE A 127 11.24 -1.88 10.78
CA ILE A 127 10.78 -2.42 12.06
C ILE A 127 10.21 -1.32 12.95
N VAL A 128 10.88 -0.16 13.02
CA VAL A 128 10.38 1.00 13.77
C VAL A 128 9.01 1.44 13.23
N ALA A 129 8.86 1.52 11.91
CA ALA A 129 7.61 1.89 11.28
C ALA A 129 6.50 0.87 11.56
N PHE A 130 6.77 -0.42 11.45
CA PHE A 130 5.79 -1.45 11.78
C PHE A 130 5.38 -1.42 13.26
N ASN A 131 6.33 -1.19 14.16
CA ASN A 131 6.00 -1.03 15.58
C ASN A 131 5.12 0.18 15.84
N GLY A 132 5.35 1.28 15.11
CA GLY A 132 4.48 2.45 15.16
C GLY A 132 3.06 2.15 14.68
N LEU A 133 2.93 1.39 13.60
CA LEU A 133 1.63 0.94 13.08
C LEU A 133 0.91 0.03 14.09
N LYS A 134 1.64 -0.90 14.70
CA LYS A 134 1.10 -1.77 15.74
C LYS A 134 0.57 -0.96 16.92
N SER A 135 1.33 0.03 17.37
CA SER A 135 0.92 0.91 18.48
C SER A 135 -0.33 1.73 18.13
N ALA A 136 -0.53 2.04 16.87
CA ALA A 136 -1.72 2.74 16.38
C ALA A 136 -2.92 1.81 16.16
N GLY A 137 -2.78 0.52 16.44
CA GLY A 137 -3.86 -0.47 16.29
C GLY A 137 -4.05 -0.98 14.87
N VAL A 138 -3.06 -0.79 14.00
CA VAL A 138 -3.14 -1.24 12.59
C VAL A 138 -2.64 -2.67 12.48
N GLU A 139 -3.45 -3.56 11.89
CA GLU A 139 -3.05 -4.92 11.57
C GLU A 139 -2.19 -4.93 10.31
N CYS A 140 -1.14 -5.74 10.30
CA CYS A 140 -0.31 -5.98 9.13
C CYS A 140 -0.21 -7.48 8.86
N PHE A 141 -0.55 -7.89 7.65
CA PHE A 141 -0.48 -9.30 7.26
C PHE A 141 0.26 -9.44 5.93
N ILE A 142 1.08 -10.49 5.84
CA ILE A 142 1.87 -10.77 4.62
C ILE A 142 1.06 -11.68 3.73
N GLN A 143 0.86 -11.25 2.49
CA GLN A 143 0.14 -12.03 1.48
C GLN A 143 0.49 -11.46 0.10
N GLY A 144 1.17 -12.24 -0.71
CA GLY A 144 1.60 -11.80 -2.04
C GLY A 144 0.44 -11.69 -3.02
N VAL A 145 -0.38 -12.74 -3.08
CA VAL A 145 -1.56 -12.83 -3.96
C VAL A 145 -2.77 -13.30 -3.15
N PRO A 146 -3.99 -13.01 -3.61
CA PRO A 146 -5.21 -13.32 -2.84
C PRO A 146 -5.40 -14.79 -2.50
N THR A 147 -4.83 -15.70 -3.28
CA THR A 147 -4.95 -17.15 -3.08
C THR A 147 -3.98 -17.70 -2.04
N GLU A 148 -2.98 -16.93 -1.62
CA GLU A 148 -2.05 -17.35 -0.57
C GLU A 148 -2.68 -17.17 0.81
N GLN A 149 -2.20 -17.95 1.78
CA GLN A 149 -2.59 -17.77 3.17
C GLN A 149 -1.91 -16.53 3.75
N ALA A 150 -2.68 -15.68 4.41
CA ALA A 150 -2.16 -14.49 5.08
C ALA A 150 -1.40 -14.89 6.35
N GLN A 151 -0.27 -14.22 6.62
CA GLN A 151 0.55 -14.41 7.81
C GLN A 151 0.61 -13.11 8.60
N ASP A 152 0.48 -13.18 9.92
CA ASP A 152 0.61 -12.00 10.78
C ASP A 152 2.07 -11.52 10.78
N LEU A 153 2.32 -10.34 10.23
CA LEU A 153 3.67 -9.79 10.13
C LEU A 153 4.31 -9.62 11.51
N TYR A 154 3.56 -9.17 12.50
CA TYR A 154 4.11 -8.88 13.83
C TYR A 154 4.67 -10.12 14.54
N LYS A 155 4.17 -11.30 14.20
CA LYS A 155 4.68 -12.55 14.74
C LYS A 155 6.04 -12.94 14.16
N LEU A 156 6.43 -12.33 13.06
CA LEU A 156 7.68 -12.63 12.34
C LEU A 156 8.78 -11.61 12.57
N LEU A 157 8.48 -10.51 13.25
CA LEU A 157 9.46 -9.49 13.58
C LEU A 157 10.31 -9.87 14.79
#